data_3f94fda778c1daf99f55408129b9c48a
#
_entry.id   3f94fda778c1daf99f55408129b9c48a
#
_cell.length_a   1.000
_cell.length_b   1.000
_cell.length_c   1.000
_cell.angle_alpha   90.00
_cell.angle_beta   90.00
_cell.angle_gamma   90.00
#
_symmetry.space_group_name_H-M   'P 1'
#
loop_
_entity.id
_entity.type
_entity.pdbx_description
1 polymer ?
#
loop_
_entity_poly.entity_id
_entity_poly.type
_entity_poly.pdbx_seq_one_letter_code
_entity_poly.pdbx_strand_id
1 'polypeptide(L)'
;MVDPNRVQLAKDIQMAQGAWPQARWWVRYQDPQLDRLIDFALARAPAIHVARARVEQAQAQLAAVKSGTRLQAIALGLVNRDHVSSNGFLGAFAHDEPALGLTGPSYSEGIVGAGARYDFDIWGERRSAVQAAVGMRNAQQAERAEVELVMTTNTAQLYFQIQTLLHQEMLLEEAQAIMETTVASHDARASRGLEAGPRVAEQRALLLQLEQQINLTHAQVRAQREILRALIGAGADELSELAIAPIRTSQLGMPATLSYDLLARRPDLQLMHWYVQSSISQVSAAKAAFYPSLDIKAFLGLDSLHLSDLLQHGSRQMNLVPGLTLPIFDGGRLNANLQRARAVNSDSIEEYNQAVLDAVREVAMAGVQLQALAQQEPMQVAKLHEVEVVADSAAAHYKRGLLSRADAATVRLPVITQEAELLTIHGNQIAQQIRLIQALGGGFVSSGT
;
A
#
# COMPACT_ATOMS: atom_id res chain seq x y z
N MET A 1 -23.48 -3.85 -5.26
CA MET A 1 -22.73 -3.32 -4.10
C MET A 1 -23.45 -3.72 -2.83
N VAL A 2 -22.72 -4.16 -1.83
CA VAL A 2 -23.28 -4.50 -0.50
C VAL A 2 -23.93 -3.23 0.08
N ASP A 3 -25.14 -3.39 0.65
CA ASP A 3 -25.78 -2.30 1.38
C ASP A 3 -24.97 -2.01 2.67
N PRO A 4 -24.37 -0.82 2.81
CA PRO A 4 -23.58 -0.48 3.99
C PRO A 4 -24.35 -0.59 5.31
N ASN A 5 -25.69 -0.47 5.27
CA ASN A 5 -26.54 -0.60 6.46
C ASN A 5 -26.65 -2.06 6.97
N ARG A 6 -26.29 -3.04 6.13
CA ARG A 6 -26.23 -4.46 6.54
C ARG A 6 -24.90 -4.84 7.17
N VAL A 7 -23.91 -3.94 7.09
CA VAL A 7 -22.55 -4.19 7.58
C VAL A 7 -22.42 -3.51 8.94
N GLN A 8 -22.90 -4.16 9.98
CA GLN A 8 -22.83 -3.68 11.36
C GLN A 8 -21.88 -4.58 12.17
N LEU A 9 -21.19 -3.98 13.14
CA LEU A 9 -20.43 -4.77 14.12
C LEU A 9 -21.37 -5.59 14.99
N ALA A 10 -20.89 -6.72 15.49
CA ALA A 10 -21.61 -7.52 16.46
C ALA A 10 -21.87 -6.71 17.74
N LYS A 11 -23.06 -6.88 18.35
CA LYS A 11 -23.52 -6.06 19.49
C LYS A 11 -22.71 -6.26 20.77
N ASP A 12 -21.92 -7.31 20.87
CA ASP A 12 -21.04 -7.66 21.97
C ASP A 12 -19.69 -6.94 21.92
N ILE A 13 -19.36 -6.29 20.81
CA ILE A 13 -18.17 -5.45 20.71
C ILE A 13 -18.46 -4.08 21.32
N GLN A 14 -18.26 -3.99 22.65
CA GLN A 14 -18.47 -2.76 23.41
C GLN A 14 -17.12 -2.05 23.61
N MET A 15 -16.86 -1.02 22.81
CA MET A 15 -15.72 -0.12 23.00
C MET A 15 -16.21 1.27 23.40
N ALA A 16 -15.39 2.01 24.15
CA ALA A 16 -15.64 3.42 24.43
C ALA A 16 -15.80 4.19 23.11
N GLN A 17 -16.71 5.16 23.08
CA GLN A 17 -16.85 6.03 21.93
C GLN A 17 -15.57 6.87 21.75
N GLY A 18 -15.10 6.94 20.50
CA GLY A 18 -13.87 7.66 20.12
C GLY A 18 -14.05 8.43 18.83
N ALA A 19 -13.09 9.29 18.56
CA ALA A 19 -12.99 10.03 17.30
C ALA A 19 -12.27 9.20 16.23
N TRP A 20 -12.55 9.51 14.98
CA TRP A 20 -11.78 8.99 13.85
C TRP A 20 -10.29 9.36 13.97
N PRO A 21 -9.36 8.48 13.53
CA PRO A 21 -7.95 8.82 13.52
C PRO A 21 -7.67 10.10 12.72
N GLN A 22 -6.67 10.85 13.15
CA GLN A 22 -6.16 12.03 12.42
C GLN A 22 -5.05 11.61 11.46
N ALA A 23 -4.73 12.42 10.46
CA ALA A 23 -3.72 12.13 9.45
C ALA A 23 -2.31 11.81 10.04
N ARG A 24 -1.94 12.45 11.14
CA ARG A 24 -0.71 12.14 11.91
C ARG A 24 -1.06 11.41 13.20
N TRP A 25 -1.74 10.29 13.10
CA TRP A 25 -2.27 9.51 14.23
C TRP A 25 -1.20 9.07 15.24
N TRP A 26 0.05 8.94 14.81
CA TRP A 26 1.17 8.48 15.65
C TRP A 26 1.63 9.54 16.68
N VAL A 27 1.38 10.82 16.46
CA VAL A 27 1.71 11.93 17.39
C VAL A 27 1.06 11.75 18.75
N ARG A 28 -0.04 11.00 18.84
CA ARG A 28 -0.71 10.66 20.10
C ARG A 28 0.17 9.91 21.10
N TYR A 29 1.18 9.20 20.63
CA TYR A 29 2.13 8.49 21.51
C TYR A 29 3.18 9.41 22.14
N GLN A 30 3.26 10.67 21.72
CA GLN A 30 4.16 11.70 22.24
C GLN A 30 5.62 11.25 22.25
N ASP A 31 6.04 10.56 21.19
CA ASP A 31 7.38 10.02 21.01
C ASP A 31 8.08 10.66 19.82
N PRO A 32 9.03 11.60 20.06
CA PRO A 32 9.74 12.28 18.97
C PRO A 32 10.63 11.35 18.14
N GLN A 33 11.00 10.17 18.66
CA GLN A 33 11.78 9.19 17.92
C GLN A 33 10.90 8.47 16.90
N LEU A 34 9.68 8.09 17.29
CA LEU A 34 8.67 7.55 16.39
C LEU A 34 8.30 8.55 15.30
N ASP A 35 8.06 9.82 15.68
CA ASP A 35 7.73 10.88 14.72
C ASP A 35 8.79 10.99 13.61
N ARG A 36 10.08 11.05 13.99
CA ARG A 36 11.20 11.12 13.05
C ARG A 36 11.31 9.90 12.15
N LEU A 37 11.09 8.69 12.68
CA LEU A 37 11.13 7.45 11.91
C LEU A 37 10.04 7.40 10.84
N ILE A 38 8.81 7.81 11.19
CA ILE A 38 7.70 7.84 10.25
C ILE A 38 7.91 8.92 9.19
N ASP A 39 8.33 10.13 9.58
CA ASP A 39 8.63 11.20 8.61
C ASP A 39 9.77 10.77 7.65
N PHE A 40 10.79 10.05 8.15
CA PHE A 40 11.85 9.48 7.34
C PHE A 40 11.32 8.41 6.36
N ALA A 41 10.49 7.49 6.84
CA ALA A 41 9.87 6.45 6.01
C ALA A 41 9.05 7.04 4.86
N LEU A 42 8.19 8.03 5.15
CA LEU A 42 7.36 8.72 4.16
C LEU A 42 8.18 9.50 3.12
N ALA A 43 9.38 9.96 3.51
CA ALA A 43 10.27 10.69 2.61
C ALA A 43 11.11 9.78 1.73
N ARG A 44 11.58 8.63 2.24
CA ARG A 44 12.68 7.84 1.63
C ARG A 44 12.34 6.40 1.27
N ALA A 45 11.25 5.82 1.83
CA ALA A 45 10.95 4.42 1.57
C ALA A 45 10.70 4.15 0.08
N PRO A 46 11.35 3.13 -0.51
CA PRO A 46 11.19 2.79 -1.92
C PRO A 46 9.73 2.53 -2.31
N ALA A 47 8.92 1.95 -1.43
CA ALA A 47 7.50 1.70 -1.68
C ALA A 47 6.70 2.99 -1.93
N ILE A 48 7.03 4.08 -1.22
CA ILE A 48 6.41 5.40 -1.40
C ILE A 48 6.79 5.98 -2.78
N HIS A 49 8.07 5.85 -3.18
CA HIS A 49 8.51 6.30 -4.50
C HIS A 49 7.85 5.52 -5.63
N VAL A 50 7.71 4.19 -5.48
CA VAL A 50 6.97 3.35 -6.45
C VAL A 50 5.51 3.79 -6.56
N ALA A 51 4.83 4.03 -5.44
CA ALA A 51 3.44 4.49 -5.45
C ALA A 51 3.29 5.87 -6.12
N ARG A 52 4.21 6.81 -5.91
CA ARG A 52 4.24 8.10 -6.61
C ARG A 52 4.44 7.93 -8.12
N ALA A 53 5.40 7.10 -8.53
CA ALA A 53 5.65 6.84 -9.95
C ALA A 53 4.44 6.19 -10.64
N ARG A 54 3.68 5.33 -9.97
CA ARG A 54 2.41 4.76 -10.49
C ARG A 54 1.34 5.84 -10.72
N VAL A 55 1.23 6.81 -9.81
CA VAL A 55 0.32 7.95 -10.01
C VAL A 55 0.74 8.78 -11.21
N GLU A 56 2.05 9.07 -11.38
CA GLU A 56 2.57 9.79 -12.55
C GLU A 56 2.32 9.01 -13.85
N GLN A 57 2.53 7.70 -13.85
CA GLN A 57 2.22 6.81 -14.97
C GLN A 57 0.73 6.87 -15.34
N ALA A 58 -0.17 6.80 -14.36
CA ALA A 58 -1.61 6.89 -14.60
C ALA A 58 -2.04 8.27 -15.12
N GLN A 59 -1.38 9.34 -14.66
CA GLN A 59 -1.60 10.69 -15.18
C GLN A 59 -1.14 10.82 -16.65
N ALA A 60 0.02 10.27 -16.98
CA ALA A 60 0.53 10.24 -18.36
C ALA A 60 -0.40 9.41 -19.28
N GLN A 61 -0.89 8.27 -18.79
CA GLN A 61 -1.86 7.44 -19.53
C GLN A 61 -3.18 8.18 -19.76
N LEU A 62 -3.70 8.90 -18.75
CA LEU A 62 -4.88 9.76 -18.91
C LEU A 62 -4.63 10.87 -19.95
N ALA A 63 -3.45 11.49 -19.95
CA ALA A 63 -3.08 12.50 -20.93
C ALA A 63 -3.02 11.91 -22.35
N ALA A 64 -2.46 10.69 -22.49
CA ALA A 64 -2.42 9.98 -23.76
C ALA A 64 -3.82 9.66 -24.30
N VAL A 65 -4.74 9.16 -23.44
CA VAL A 65 -6.13 8.90 -23.83
C VAL A 65 -6.84 10.21 -24.22
N LYS A 66 -6.66 11.28 -23.46
CA LYS A 66 -7.21 12.61 -23.77
C LYS A 66 -6.66 13.18 -25.08
N SER A 67 -5.38 12.96 -25.40
CA SER A 67 -4.80 13.43 -26.65
C SER A 67 -5.46 12.78 -27.87
N GLY A 68 -5.85 11.51 -27.78
CA GLY A 68 -6.58 10.80 -28.81
C GLY A 68 -7.98 11.37 -29.11
N THR A 69 -8.53 12.22 -28.24
CA THR A 69 -9.82 12.91 -28.48
C THR A 69 -9.67 14.27 -29.16
N ARG A 70 -8.44 14.72 -29.42
CA ARG A 70 -8.14 16.02 -30.02
C ARG A 70 -7.77 15.86 -31.49
N LEU A 71 -7.70 17.00 -32.17
CA LEU A 71 -7.17 17.06 -33.54
C LEU A 71 -5.76 16.48 -33.57
N GLN A 72 -5.54 15.49 -34.44
CA GLN A 72 -4.24 14.93 -34.76
C GLN A 72 -3.72 15.57 -36.04
N ALA A 73 -2.50 16.08 -36.04
CA ALA A 73 -1.85 16.63 -37.21
C ALA A 73 -0.46 16.00 -37.40
N ILE A 74 -0.14 15.63 -38.65
CA ILE A 74 1.16 15.04 -39.02
C ILE A 74 1.71 15.81 -40.23
N ALA A 75 3.03 15.95 -40.30
CA ALA A 75 3.73 16.30 -41.51
C ALA A 75 4.28 15.00 -42.14
N LEU A 76 4.15 14.85 -43.43
CA LEU A 76 4.66 13.68 -44.13
C LEU A 76 5.44 14.07 -45.39
N GLY A 77 6.47 13.32 -45.66
CA GLY A 77 7.19 13.34 -46.93
C GLY A 77 7.39 11.91 -47.39
N LEU A 78 6.95 11.60 -48.56
CA LEU A 78 7.04 10.28 -49.20
C LEU A 78 7.64 10.41 -50.56
N VAL A 79 8.59 9.55 -50.89
CA VAL A 79 9.06 9.33 -52.26
C VAL A 79 8.91 7.85 -52.54
N ASN A 80 8.10 7.58 -53.55
CA ASN A 80 7.84 6.22 -54.01
C ASN A 80 8.33 6.07 -55.46
N ARG A 81 8.84 4.91 -55.81
CA ARG A 81 9.18 4.56 -57.19
C ARG A 81 8.52 3.25 -57.55
N ASP A 82 7.51 3.35 -58.41
CA ASP A 82 6.73 2.22 -58.86
C ASP A 82 7.06 1.84 -60.29
N HIS A 83 7.04 0.56 -60.58
CA HIS A 83 7.06 0.00 -61.92
C HIS A 83 5.77 -0.78 -62.10
N VAL A 84 4.89 -0.24 -62.94
CA VAL A 84 3.56 -0.83 -63.19
C VAL A 84 3.68 -1.97 -64.20
N SER A 85 3.21 -3.16 -63.85
CA SER A 85 3.15 -4.32 -64.69
C SER A 85 2.09 -4.15 -65.81
N SER A 86 2.49 -4.31 -67.07
CA SER A 86 1.55 -4.25 -68.18
C SER A 86 0.50 -5.37 -68.17
N ASN A 87 0.79 -6.48 -67.51
CA ASN A 87 -0.14 -7.61 -67.32
C ASN A 87 -1.00 -7.50 -66.04
N GLY A 88 -0.82 -6.47 -65.18
CA GLY A 88 -1.56 -6.25 -63.98
C GLY A 88 -2.84 -5.45 -64.18
N PHE A 89 -3.66 -5.33 -63.12
CA PHE A 89 -4.89 -4.53 -63.13
C PHE A 89 -4.66 -3.06 -63.54
N LEU A 90 -3.49 -2.50 -63.22
CA LEU A 90 -3.08 -1.16 -63.59
C LEU A 90 -2.29 -1.11 -64.89
N GLY A 91 -2.38 -2.15 -65.75
CA GLY A 91 -1.60 -2.28 -66.95
C GLY A 91 -1.82 -1.15 -68.00
N ALA A 92 -2.96 -0.47 -67.94
CA ALA A 92 -3.21 0.75 -68.73
C ALA A 92 -2.21 1.87 -68.42
N PHE A 93 -1.72 1.97 -67.19
CA PHE A 93 -0.72 2.96 -66.74
C PHE A 93 0.72 2.55 -67.05
N ALA A 94 0.94 1.34 -67.57
CA ALA A 94 2.25 0.87 -68.00
C ALA A 94 2.64 1.37 -69.42
N HIS A 95 1.71 2.02 -70.11
CA HIS A 95 1.95 2.59 -71.46
C HIS A 95 2.30 4.08 -71.38
N ASP A 96 3.07 4.54 -72.29
CA ASP A 96 3.41 5.94 -72.45
C ASP A 96 2.27 6.68 -73.14
N GLU A 97 1.50 7.48 -72.41
CA GLU A 97 0.34 8.25 -72.92
C GLU A 97 0.48 9.71 -72.50
N PRO A 98 1.34 10.49 -73.15
CA PRO A 98 1.65 11.89 -72.80
C PRO A 98 0.42 12.78 -72.76
N ALA A 99 -0.61 12.52 -73.57
CA ALA A 99 -1.87 13.26 -73.51
C ALA A 99 -2.64 13.12 -72.19
N LEU A 100 -2.39 12.06 -71.41
CA LEU A 100 -2.97 11.79 -70.09
C LEU A 100 -1.96 12.07 -68.96
N GLY A 101 -0.78 12.61 -69.28
CA GLY A 101 0.30 12.83 -68.34
C GLY A 101 0.97 11.53 -67.86
N LEU A 102 0.80 10.41 -68.57
CA LEU A 102 1.36 9.12 -68.21
C LEU A 102 2.66 8.87 -69.05
N THR A 103 3.75 8.63 -68.30
CA THR A 103 5.09 8.37 -68.82
C THR A 103 5.59 6.97 -68.44
N GLY A 104 4.63 6.01 -68.39
CA GLY A 104 4.87 4.66 -67.89
C GLY A 104 6.00 3.91 -68.58
N PRO A 105 6.40 2.73 -68.05
CA PRO A 105 5.79 2.01 -66.91
C PRO A 105 6.34 2.37 -65.53
N SER A 106 7.29 3.32 -65.41
CA SER A 106 7.94 3.65 -64.16
C SER A 106 7.59 5.07 -63.69
N TYR A 107 7.05 5.18 -62.48
CA TYR A 107 6.66 6.45 -61.86
C TYR A 107 7.51 6.72 -60.64
N SER A 108 7.81 7.99 -60.36
CA SER A 108 8.51 8.44 -59.16
C SER A 108 7.62 9.45 -58.45
N GLU A 109 6.64 8.95 -57.67
CA GLU A 109 5.70 9.76 -56.94
C GLU A 109 6.39 10.43 -55.77
N GLY A 110 6.17 11.73 -55.59
CA GLY A 110 6.58 12.50 -54.43
C GLY A 110 5.38 13.15 -53.78
N ILE A 111 5.24 12.96 -52.45
CA ILE A 111 4.20 13.59 -51.66
C ILE A 111 4.88 14.35 -50.50
N VAL A 112 4.59 15.64 -50.33
CA VAL A 112 5.03 16.45 -49.19
C VAL A 112 3.86 17.29 -48.70
N GLY A 113 3.54 17.19 -47.41
CA GLY A 113 2.41 17.96 -46.89
C GLY A 113 2.12 17.74 -45.42
N ALA A 114 0.99 18.27 -44.98
CA ALA A 114 0.45 18.07 -43.67
C ALA A 114 -0.92 17.41 -43.77
N GLY A 115 -1.10 16.35 -42.95
CA GLY A 115 -2.37 15.67 -42.78
C GLY A 115 -2.96 16.02 -41.38
N ALA A 116 -4.27 16.10 -41.31
CA ALA A 116 -4.99 16.26 -40.05
C ALA A 116 -6.16 15.28 -39.98
N ARG A 117 -6.45 14.78 -38.77
CA ARG A 117 -7.60 13.91 -38.51
C ARG A 117 -8.29 14.35 -37.21
N TYR A 118 -9.63 14.39 -37.27
CA TYR A 118 -10.46 14.60 -36.10
C TYR A 118 -11.63 13.60 -36.10
N ASP A 119 -11.82 12.92 -34.98
CA ASP A 119 -12.91 11.96 -34.80
C ASP A 119 -13.97 12.56 -33.87
N PHE A 120 -15.20 12.62 -34.34
CA PHE A 120 -16.31 13.18 -33.57
C PHE A 120 -16.86 12.15 -32.58
N ASP A 121 -16.92 12.52 -31.29
CA ASP A 121 -17.43 11.65 -30.21
C ASP A 121 -18.94 11.83 -29.99
N ILE A 122 -19.75 11.46 -31.00
CA ILE A 122 -21.21 11.63 -30.99
C ILE A 122 -21.84 10.73 -29.92
N TRP A 123 -21.40 9.47 -29.84
CA TRP A 123 -21.97 8.45 -28.98
C TRP A 123 -21.27 8.29 -27.65
N GLY A 124 -20.22 9.06 -27.40
CA GLY A 124 -19.52 9.09 -26.11
C GLY A 124 -18.52 7.94 -25.89
N GLU A 125 -18.07 7.28 -26.95
CA GLU A 125 -17.04 6.23 -26.85
C GLU A 125 -15.76 6.79 -26.23
N ARG A 126 -15.26 7.91 -26.80
CA ARG A 126 -14.03 8.55 -26.37
C ARG A 126 -14.18 9.22 -25.01
N ARG A 127 -15.29 9.89 -24.73
CA ARG A 127 -15.58 10.41 -23.39
C ARG A 127 -15.59 9.32 -22.34
N SER A 128 -16.21 8.17 -22.64
CA SER A 128 -16.24 7.03 -21.73
C SER A 128 -14.83 6.43 -21.51
N ALA A 129 -14.00 6.35 -22.55
CA ALA A 129 -12.61 5.93 -22.43
C ALA A 129 -11.80 6.91 -21.56
N VAL A 130 -12.02 8.23 -21.70
CA VAL A 130 -11.40 9.24 -20.84
C VAL A 130 -11.88 9.08 -19.40
N GLN A 131 -13.18 8.85 -19.15
CA GLN A 131 -13.70 8.64 -17.80
C GLN A 131 -13.13 7.36 -17.16
N ALA A 132 -12.97 6.30 -17.94
CA ALA A 132 -12.29 5.09 -17.48
C ALA A 132 -10.84 5.39 -17.03
N ALA A 133 -10.10 6.16 -17.81
CA ALA A 133 -8.74 6.56 -17.49
C ALA A 133 -8.68 7.52 -16.28
N VAL A 134 -9.69 8.38 -16.07
CA VAL A 134 -9.84 9.21 -14.85
C VAL A 134 -10.05 8.31 -13.64
N GLY A 135 -10.93 7.30 -13.74
CA GLY A 135 -11.13 6.31 -12.68
C GLY A 135 -9.83 5.60 -12.30
N MET A 136 -9.07 5.12 -13.29
CA MET A 136 -7.77 4.47 -13.06
C MET A 136 -6.75 5.40 -12.38
N ARG A 137 -6.67 6.67 -12.80
CA ARG A 137 -5.80 7.65 -12.14
C ARG A 137 -6.19 7.89 -10.69
N ASN A 138 -7.49 8.01 -10.39
CA ASN A 138 -8.02 8.18 -9.03
C ASN A 138 -7.76 6.92 -8.18
N ALA A 139 -7.89 5.73 -8.77
CA ALA A 139 -7.53 4.47 -8.13
C ALA A 139 -6.05 4.47 -7.70
N GLN A 140 -5.14 4.89 -8.56
CA GLN A 140 -3.72 4.98 -8.22
C GLN A 140 -3.41 6.03 -7.14
N GLN A 141 -4.18 7.10 -7.06
CA GLN A 141 -4.08 8.07 -5.96
C GLN A 141 -4.53 7.47 -4.62
N ALA A 142 -5.60 6.67 -4.63
CA ALA A 142 -6.06 5.96 -3.44
C ALA A 142 -5.07 4.85 -3.04
N GLU A 143 -4.52 4.10 -3.99
CA GLU A 143 -3.45 3.11 -3.74
C GLU A 143 -2.23 3.74 -3.09
N ARG A 144 -1.82 4.93 -3.54
CA ARG A 144 -0.73 5.67 -2.91
C ARG A 144 -1.04 5.98 -1.44
N ALA A 145 -2.25 6.44 -1.14
CA ALA A 145 -2.66 6.72 0.24
C ALA A 145 -2.67 5.45 1.11
N GLU A 146 -3.08 4.31 0.54
CA GLU A 146 -3.00 3.00 1.22
C GLU A 146 -1.55 2.61 1.51
N VAL A 147 -0.64 2.77 0.56
CA VAL A 147 0.80 2.50 0.77
C VAL A 147 1.37 3.39 1.87
N GLU A 148 0.99 4.68 1.93
CA GLU A 148 1.39 5.60 3.00
C GLU A 148 0.85 5.16 4.36
N LEU A 149 -0.41 4.72 4.44
CA LEU A 149 -1.03 4.19 5.66
C LEU A 149 -0.33 2.92 6.14
N VAL A 150 -0.15 1.94 5.26
CA VAL A 150 0.54 0.67 5.58
C VAL A 150 1.98 0.92 6.01
N MET A 151 2.68 1.87 5.36
CA MET A 151 4.04 2.25 5.73
C MET A 151 4.11 2.82 7.15
N THR A 152 3.23 3.78 7.47
CA THR A 152 3.21 4.41 8.81
C THR A 152 2.85 3.43 9.91
N THR A 153 1.87 2.56 9.67
CA THR A 153 1.43 1.55 10.63
C THR A 153 2.48 0.47 10.86
N ASN A 154 3.10 -0.05 9.81
CA ASN A 154 4.16 -1.05 9.94
C ASN A 154 5.40 -0.47 10.63
N THR A 155 5.79 0.77 10.31
CA THR A 155 6.91 1.45 10.98
C THR A 155 6.63 1.59 12.49
N ALA A 156 5.43 2.01 12.87
CA ALA A 156 5.06 2.15 14.27
C ALA A 156 4.97 0.79 14.99
N GLN A 157 4.43 -0.25 14.35
CA GLN A 157 4.37 -1.59 14.93
C GLN A 157 5.77 -2.15 15.21
N LEU A 158 6.69 -2.06 14.24
CA LEU A 158 8.07 -2.51 14.41
C LEU A 158 8.79 -1.69 15.47
N TYR A 159 8.60 -0.39 15.49
CA TYR A 159 9.16 0.48 16.53
C TYR A 159 8.75 0.05 17.94
N PHE A 160 7.46 -0.11 18.21
CA PHE A 160 6.98 -0.51 19.52
C PHE A 160 7.35 -1.96 19.87
N GLN A 161 7.45 -2.84 18.88
CA GLN A 161 7.97 -4.19 19.09
C GLN A 161 9.44 -4.16 19.55
N ILE A 162 10.27 -3.32 18.92
CA ILE A 162 11.66 -3.11 19.36
C ILE A 162 11.71 -2.51 20.77
N GLN A 163 10.87 -1.52 21.05
CA GLN A 163 10.82 -0.92 22.39
C GLN A 163 10.42 -1.97 23.46
N THR A 164 9.44 -2.83 23.17
CA THR A 164 9.05 -3.92 24.07
C THR A 164 10.21 -4.88 24.34
N LEU A 165 10.95 -5.27 23.29
CA LEU A 165 12.11 -6.15 23.42
C LEU A 165 13.25 -5.51 24.21
N LEU A 166 13.51 -4.22 24.04
CA LEU A 166 14.53 -3.47 24.81
C LEU A 166 14.18 -3.40 26.30
N HIS A 167 12.91 -3.21 26.63
CA HIS A 167 12.48 -3.25 28.04
C HIS A 167 12.53 -4.67 28.61
N GLN A 168 12.21 -5.69 27.81
CA GLN A 168 12.37 -7.09 28.23
C GLN A 168 13.84 -7.43 28.49
N GLU A 169 14.75 -6.93 27.67
CA GLU A 169 16.19 -7.07 27.86
C GLU A 169 16.66 -6.50 29.22
N MET A 170 16.21 -5.27 29.56
CA MET A 170 16.53 -4.68 30.88
C MET A 170 16.03 -5.53 32.05
N LEU A 171 14.83 -6.10 31.96
CA LEU A 171 14.29 -6.98 32.98
C LEU A 171 15.07 -8.29 33.12
N LEU A 172 15.53 -8.85 31.99
CA LEU A 172 16.36 -10.06 31.99
C LEU A 172 17.75 -9.79 32.56
N GLU A 173 18.35 -8.63 32.28
CA GLU A 173 19.63 -8.21 32.88
C GLU A 173 19.51 -8.01 34.40
N GLU A 174 18.39 -7.44 34.89
CA GLU A 174 18.10 -7.36 36.32
C GLU A 174 18.02 -8.76 36.94
N ALA A 175 17.32 -9.69 36.30
CA ALA A 175 17.22 -11.07 36.73
C ALA A 175 18.58 -11.78 36.75
N GLN A 176 19.44 -11.52 35.74
CA GLN A 176 20.80 -12.06 35.67
C GLN A 176 21.64 -11.61 36.87
N ALA A 177 21.65 -10.32 37.18
CA ALA A 177 22.39 -9.79 38.31
C ALA A 177 21.97 -10.43 39.65
N ILE A 178 20.67 -10.73 39.84
CA ILE A 178 20.14 -11.45 40.97
C ILE A 178 20.66 -12.90 40.98
N MET A 179 20.60 -13.60 39.85
CA MET A 179 21.04 -15.00 39.76
C MET A 179 22.55 -15.14 39.93
N GLU A 180 23.37 -14.23 39.46
CA GLU A 180 24.82 -14.21 39.65
C GLU A 180 25.14 -14.07 41.17
N THR A 181 24.45 -13.15 41.89
CA THR A 181 24.58 -12.99 43.35
C THR A 181 24.17 -14.26 44.05
N THR A 182 23.12 -14.93 43.58
CA THR A 182 22.61 -16.16 44.16
C THR A 182 23.60 -17.31 43.97
N VAL A 183 24.12 -17.53 42.75
CA VAL A 183 25.14 -18.55 42.46
C VAL A 183 26.38 -18.33 43.29
N ALA A 184 26.90 -17.07 43.38
CA ALA A 184 28.06 -16.75 44.20
C ALA A 184 27.85 -17.08 45.71
N SER A 185 26.65 -16.83 46.23
CA SER A 185 26.29 -17.20 47.62
C SER A 185 26.29 -18.72 47.84
N HIS A 186 25.67 -19.47 46.90
CA HIS A 186 25.65 -20.94 46.95
C HIS A 186 27.07 -21.54 46.83
N ASP A 187 27.91 -21.01 45.94
CA ASP A 187 29.31 -21.40 45.81
C ASP A 187 30.11 -21.17 47.07
N ALA A 188 29.95 -20.01 47.74
CA ALA A 188 30.62 -19.68 48.99
C ALA A 188 30.18 -20.60 50.15
N ARG A 189 28.93 -21.07 50.16
CA ARG A 189 28.43 -22.04 51.15
C ARG A 189 28.92 -23.44 50.86
N ALA A 190 28.94 -23.86 49.63
CA ALA A 190 29.44 -25.17 49.19
C ALA A 190 30.94 -25.32 49.49
N SER A 191 31.75 -24.27 49.23
CA SER A 191 33.18 -24.26 49.56
C SER A 191 33.49 -24.42 51.03
N ARG A 192 32.54 -24.07 51.92
CA ARG A 192 32.60 -24.24 53.37
C ARG A 192 31.97 -25.53 53.87
N GLY A 193 31.49 -26.38 52.97
CA GLY A 193 30.80 -27.65 53.30
C GLY A 193 29.37 -27.46 53.83
N LEU A 194 28.81 -26.25 53.71
CA LEU A 194 27.47 -25.92 54.22
C LEU A 194 26.36 -26.19 53.22
N GLU A 195 26.71 -26.57 51.97
CA GLU A 195 25.72 -26.87 50.91
C GLU A 195 26.21 -28.00 49.98
N ALA A 196 25.25 -28.76 49.44
CA ALA A 196 25.55 -29.86 48.53
C ALA A 196 25.83 -29.34 47.09
N GLY A 197 26.85 -29.93 46.44
CA GLY A 197 27.26 -29.57 45.08
C GLY A 197 26.15 -29.60 44.02
N PRO A 198 25.21 -30.57 44.04
CA PRO A 198 24.09 -30.63 43.08
C PRO A 198 23.21 -29.37 43.12
N ARG A 199 23.00 -28.74 44.27
CA ARG A 199 22.20 -27.52 44.40
C ARG A 199 22.87 -26.30 43.76
N VAL A 200 24.20 -26.21 43.86
CA VAL A 200 24.97 -25.18 43.17
C VAL A 200 24.90 -25.36 41.65
N ALA A 201 25.00 -26.64 41.20
CA ALA A 201 24.88 -26.94 39.76
C ALA A 201 23.49 -26.57 39.19
N GLU A 202 22.42 -26.76 39.99
CA GLU A 202 21.07 -26.34 39.63
C GLU A 202 20.99 -24.81 39.44
N GLN A 203 21.51 -24.02 40.35
CA GLN A 203 21.49 -22.54 40.26
C GLN A 203 22.33 -22.06 39.09
N ARG A 204 23.47 -22.68 38.79
CA ARG A 204 24.28 -22.37 37.60
C ARG A 204 23.53 -22.71 36.32
N ALA A 205 22.79 -23.82 36.29
CA ALA A 205 21.98 -24.18 35.11
C ALA A 205 20.91 -23.13 34.84
N LEU A 206 20.23 -22.60 35.89
CA LEU A 206 19.25 -21.53 35.77
C LEU A 206 19.88 -20.22 35.25
N LEU A 207 21.09 -19.87 35.75
CA LEU A 207 21.81 -18.71 35.24
C LEU A 207 22.16 -18.85 33.74
N LEU A 208 22.67 -20.01 33.33
CA LEU A 208 22.98 -20.28 31.92
C LEU A 208 21.72 -20.23 31.04
N GLN A 209 20.58 -20.71 31.53
CA GLN A 209 19.30 -20.60 30.84
C GLN A 209 18.90 -19.13 30.64
N LEU A 210 19.09 -18.30 31.64
CA LEU A 210 18.80 -16.85 31.57
C LEU A 210 19.72 -16.14 30.58
N GLU A 211 21.02 -16.44 30.59
CA GLU A 211 21.99 -15.95 29.62
C GLU A 211 21.63 -16.31 28.17
N GLN A 212 21.15 -17.54 27.96
CA GLN A 212 20.63 -17.97 26.66
C GLN A 212 19.42 -17.10 26.25
N GLN A 213 18.49 -16.80 27.17
CA GLN A 213 17.33 -15.98 26.89
C GLN A 213 17.72 -14.52 26.55
N ILE A 214 18.70 -13.95 27.26
CA ILE A 214 19.27 -12.64 26.96
C ILE A 214 19.85 -12.62 25.55
N ASN A 215 20.68 -13.60 25.22
CA ASN A 215 21.29 -13.70 23.88
C ASN A 215 20.25 -13.79 22.74
N LEU A 216 19.14 -14.52 22.99
CA LEU A 216 18.01 -14.62 22.04
C LEU A 216 17.31 -13.27 21.90
N THR A 217 17.05 -12.56 22.99
CA THR A 217 16.41 -11.23 22.98
C THR A 217 17.28 -10.21 22.24
N HIS A 218 18.58 -10.18 22.50
CA HIS A 218 19.55 -9.39 21.73
C HIS A 218 19.50 -9.68 20.23
N ALA A 219 19.44 -10.95 19.85
CA ALA A 219 19.32 -11.34 18.45
C ALA A 219 18.01 -10.88 17.82
N GLN A 220 16.88 -10.97 18.57
CA GLN A 220 15.58 -10.48 18.14
C GLN A 220 15.57 -8.95 17.96
N VAL A 221 16.12 -8.19 18.88
CA VAL A 221 16.26 -6.72 18.76
C VAL A 221 17.01 -6.37 17.48
N ARG A 222 18.16 -7.01 17.22
CA ARG A 222 18.95 -6.78 16.00
C ARG A 222 18.17 -7.14 14.75
N ALA A 223 17.48 -8.27 14.74
CA ALA A 223 16.67 -8.70 13.60
C ALA A 223 15.53 -7.71 13.30
N GLN A 224 14.81 -7.24 14.33
CA GLN A 224 13.73 -6.27 14.14
C GLN A 224 14.26 -4.90 13.68
N ARG A 225 15.44 -4.48 14.14
CA ARG A 225 16.10 -3.25 13.63
C ARG A 225 16.42 -3.37 12.14
N GLU A 226 16.93 -4.52 11.68
CA GLU A 226 17.19 -4.75 10.25
C GLU A 226 15.92 -4.75 9.41
N ILE A 227 14.83 -5.33 9.91
CA ILE A 227 13.52 -5.27 9.26
C ILE A 227 13.04 -3.82 9.15
N LEU A 228 13.13 -3.05 10.23
CA LEU A 228 12.75 -1.64 10.24
C LEU A 228 13.62 -0.82 9.27
N ARG A 229 14.94 -1.04 9.29
CA ARG A 229 15.88 -0.39 8.39
C ARG A 229 15.53 -0.61 6.92
N ALA A 230 15.26 -1.87 6.55
CA ALA A 230 14.87 -2.24 5.20
C ALA A 230 13.52 -1.61 4.81
N LEU A 231 12.55 -1.61 5.73
CA LEU A 231 11.21 -1.05 5.50
C LEU A 231 11.26 0.44 5.17
N ILE A 232 11.99 1.23 5.96
CA ILE A 232 12.05 2.69 5.80
C ILE A 232 13.11 3.14 4.78
N GLY A 233 13.91 2.23 4.25
CA GLY A 233 14.98 2.55 3.27
C GLY A 233 16.17 3.28 3.89
N ALA A 234 16.49 3.01 5.17
CA ALA A 234 17.63 3.60 5.88
C ALA A 234 18.94 2.89 5.55
N GLY A 235 20.04 3.64 5.53
CA GLY A 235 21.41 3.11 5.43
C GLY A 235 21.85 2.35 6.70
N ALA A 236 22.98 1.65 6.64
CA ALA A 236 23.47 0.80 7.73
C ALA A 236 23.66 1.57 9.05
N ASP A 237 24.12 2.81 8.99
CA ASP A 237 24.47 3.63 10.16
C ASP A 237 23.36 4.58 10.61
N GLU A 238 22.26 4.69 9.83
CA GLU A 238 21.18 5.65 10.09
C GLU A 238 20.20 5.22 11.21
N LEU A 239 20.24 3.93 11.62
CA LEU A 239 19.41 3.34 12.68
C LEU A 239 20.23 2.69 13.80
N SER A 240 21.48 3.12 13.97
CA SER A 240 22.44 2.48 14.89
C SER A 240 21.99 2.45 16.35
N GLU A 241 21.25 3.46 16.81
CA GLU A 241 20.81 3.53 18.21
C GLU A 241 19.37 4.04 18.33
N LEU A 242 18.43 3.11 18.56
CA LEU A 242 17.11 3.44 19.08
C LEU A 242 17.20 3.53 20.59
N ALA A 243 17.04 4.72 21.15
CA ALA A 243 16.97 4.91 22.61
C ALA A 243 15.71 4.24 23.17
N ILE A 244 15.81 3.71 24.38
CA ILE A 244 14.66 3.15 25.11
C ILE A 244 13.69 4.29 25.41
N ALA A 245 12.44 4.14 24.98
CA ALA A 245 11.38 5.10 25.18
C ALA A 245 10.24 4.48 26.02
N PRO A 246 9.54 5.27 26.85
CA PRO A 246 8.43 4.75 27.64
C PRO A 246 7.30 4.19 26.75
N ILE A 247 6.84 3.00 27.05
CA ILE A 247 5.68 2.39 26.40
C ILE A 247 4.42 2.99 27.03
N ARG A 248 3.78 3.91 26.31
CA ARG A 248 2.56 4.58 26.76
C ARG A 248 1.36 4.00 26.02
N THR A 249 0.49 3.33 26.76
CA THR A 249 -0.82 2.92 26.23
C THR A 249 -1.78 4.12 26.26
N SER A 250 -2.53 4.35 25.18
CA SER A 250 -3.58 5.36 25.16
C SER A 250 -4.93 4.67 24.94
N GLN A 251 -5.97 5.16 25.61
CA GLN A 251 -7.31 4.62 25.32
C GLN A 251 -7.73 5.07 23.92
N LEU A 252 -7.96 4.09 23.04
CA LEU A 252 -8.54 4.30 21.72
C LEU A 252 -10.00 3.87 21.77
N GLY A 253 -10.90 4.82 21.54
CA GLY A 253 -12.32 4.54 21.38
C GLY A 253 -12.65 4.22 19.92
N MET A 254 -13.80 3.60 19.70
CA MET A 254 -14.34 3.30 18.38
C MET A 254 -15.33 4.41 17.97
N PRO A 255 -15.32 4.88 16.70
CA PRO A 255 -16.32 5.83 16.23
C PRO A 255 -17.74 5.28 16.39
N ALA A 256 -18.70 6.16 16.77
CA ALA A 256 -20.09 5.78 17.02
C ALA A 256 -20.80 5.25 15.76
N THR A 257 -20.37 5.69 14.56
CA THR A 257 -20.92 5.29 13.27
C THR A 257 -19.79 4.78 12.37
N LEU A 258 -19.90 3.53 11.92
CA LEU A 258 -18.87 2.90 11.08
C LEU A 258 -19.30 2.75 9.61
N SER A 259 -20.60 2.70 9.29
CA SER A 259 -21.07 2.22 8.01
C SER A 259 -20.64 3.06 6.80
N TYR A 260 -21.14 4.29 6.66
CA TYR A 260 -20.80 5.14 5.50
C TYR A 260 -19.45 5.84 5.63
N ASP A 261 -19.11 6.25 6.84
CA ASP A 261 -17.83 6.94 7.11
C ASP A 261 -16.62 6.03 6.86
N LEU A 262 -16.74 4.74 7.14
CA LEU A 262 -15.69 3.76 6.86
C LEU A 262 -15.35 3.70 5.36
N LEU A 263 -16.40 3.68 4.49
CA LEU A 263 -16.23 3.64 3.03
C LEU A 263 -15.51 4.87 2.48
N ALA A 264 -15.75 6.05 3.10
CA ALA A 264 -15.14 7.30 2.67
C ALA A 264 -13.71 7.49 3.20
N ARG A 265 -13.38 6.86 4.33
CA ARG A 265 -12.12 7.08 5.07
C ARG A 265 -11.06 6.01 4.88
N ARG A 266 -11.37 4.92 4.18
CA ARG A 266 -10.41 3.86 3.87
C ARG A 266 -9.88 4.01 2.44
N PRO A 267 -8.57 4.17 2.26
CA PRO A 267 -7.98 4.32 0.93
C PRO A 267 -8.16 3.09 0.04
N ASP A 268 -8.09 1.87 0.61
CA ASP A 268 -8.32 0.60 -0.11
C ASP A 268 -9.74 0.48 -0.65
N LEU A 269 -10.76 0.91 0.10
CA LEU A 269 -12.15 0.94 -0.36
C LEU A 269 -12.37 2.00 -1.43
N GLN A 270 -11.69 3.15 -1.32
CA GLN A 270 -11.70 4.17 -2.37
C GLN A 270 -11.02 3.69 -3.66
N LEU A 271 -9.91 2.94 -3.55
CA LEU A 271 -9.26 2.28 -4.66
C LEU A 271 -10.24 1.38 -5.43
N MET A 272 -10.91 0.46 -4.72
CA MET A 272 -11.87 -0.47 -5.31
C MET A 272 -13.10 0.27 -5.89
N HIS A 273 -13.58 1.31 -5.21
CA HIS A 273 -14.64 2.16 -5.75
C HIS A 273 -14.27 2.76 -7.12
N TRP A 274 -13.05 3.29 -7.27
CA TRP A 274 -12.60 3.86 -8.53
C TRP A 274 -12.39 2.81 -9.63
N TYR A 275 -12.02 1.56 -9.28
CA TYR A 275 -12.03 0.47 -10.24
C TYR A 275 -13.42 0.16 -10.76
N VAL A 276 -14.45 0.12 -9.90
CA VAL A 276 -15.85 -0.02 -10.33
C VAL A 276 -16.25 1.13 -11.25
N GLN A 277 -15.94 2.38 -10.92
CA GLN A 277 -16.28 3.54 -11.78
C GLN A 277 -15.58 3.47 -13.15
N SER A 278 -14.32 3.05 -13.16
CA SER A 278 -13.55 2.83 -14.39
C SER A 278 -14.20 1.74 -15.25
N SER A 279 -14.56 0.60 -14.66
CA SER A 279 -15.17 -0.52 -15.38
C SER A 279 -16.55 -0.20 -15.95
N ILE A 280 -17.37 0.56 -15.24
CA ILE A 280 -18.67 1.09 -15.74
C ILE A 280 -18.44 1.94 -17.01
N SER A 281 -17.41 2.79 -16.96
CA SER A 281 -17.05 3.65 -18.10
C SER A 281 -16.53 2.82 -19.28
N GLN A 282 -15.79 1.74 -19.04
CA GLN A 282 -15.36 0.79 -20.09
C GLN A 282 -16.57 0.08 -20.74
N VAL A 283 -17.59 -0.33 -19.96
CA VAL A 283 -18.82 -0.89 -20.50
C VAL A 283 -19.53 0.13 -21.41
N SER A 284 -19.56 1.40 -21.01
CA SER A 284 -20.18 2.48 -21.78
C SER A 284 -19.42 2.71 -23.11
N ALA A 285 -18.07 2.70 -23.08
CA ALA A 285 -17.24 2.78 -24.29
C ALA A 285 -17.50 1.58 -25.23
N ALA A 286 -17.54 0.35 -24.69
CA ALA A 286 -17.80 -0.86 -25.46
C ALA A 286 -19.20 -0.87 -26.08
N LYS A 287 -20.21 -0.28 -25.44
CA LYS A 287 -21.54 -0.08 -26.03
C LYS A 287 -21.51 0.95 -27.15
N ALA A 288 -20.79 2.05 -26.96
CA ALA A 288 -20.70 3.13 -27.96
C ALA A 288 -20.03 2.66 -29.26
N ALA A 289 -19.13 1.68 -29.21
CA ALA A 289 -18.46 1.11 -30.38
C ALA A 289 -19.40 0.38 -31.38
N PHE A 290 -20.64 0.10 -31.01
CA PHE A 290 -21.64 -0.45 -31.95
C PHE A 290 -22.28 0.60 -32.87
N TYR A 291 -22.12 1.87 -32.55
CA TYR A 291 -22.72 2.96 -33.33
C TYR A 291 -21.78 3.47 -34.41
N PRO A 292 -22.33 4.16 -35.47
CA PRO A 292 -21.50 4.73 -36.53
C PRO A 292 -20.46 5.71 -35.98
N SER A 293 -19.21 5.58 -36.39
CA SER A 293 -18.17 6.58 -36.13
C SER A 293 -18.13 7.61 -37.26
N LEU A 294 -17.97 8.88 -36.92
CA LEU A 294 -17.79 10.00 -37.85
C LEU A 294 -16.39 10.57 -37.63
N ASP A 295 -15.61 10.62 -38.71
CA ASP A 295 -14.30 11.25 -38.72
C ASP A 295 -14.18 12.25 -39.88
N ILE A 296 -13.27 13.18 -39.77
CA ILE A 296 -12.86 14.08 -40.83
C ILE A 296 -11.35 14.00 -41.00
N LYS A 297 -10.91 13.78 -42.25
CA LYS A 297 -9.50 13.81 -42.62
C LYS A 297 -9.25 14.96 -43.55
N ALA A 298 -8.17 15.68 -43.35
CA ALA A 298 -7.73 16.76 -44.18
C ALA A 298 -6.27 16.52 -44.62
N PHE A 299 -5.96 16.88 -45.85
CA PHE A 299 -4.59 16.92 -46.32
C PHE A 299 -4.38 18.21 -47.12
N LEU A 300 -3.25 18.83 -46.89
CA LEU A 300 -2.77 20.00 -47.62
C LEU A 300 -1.29 19.80 -47.97
N GLY A 301 -0.96 19.79 -49.24
CA GLY A 301 0.41 19.51 -49.63
C GLY A 301 0.66 19.61 -51.11
N LEU A 302 1.71 18.95 -51.52
CA LEU A 302 2.15 18.80 -52.90
C LEU A 302 2.18 17.29 -53.22
N ASP A 303 1.71 16.93 -54.42
CA ASP A 303 1.70 15.55 -54.94
C ASP A 303 2.04 15.58 -56.42
N SER A 304 3.01 14.79 -56.84
CA SER A 304 3.42 14.71 -58.24
C SER A 304 3.98 13.34 -58.57
N LEU A 305 3.62 12.83 -59.78
CA LEU A 305 4.20 11.61 -60.35
C LEU A 305 5.64 11.83 -60.87
N HIS A 306 6.15 13.07 -60.87
CA HIS A 306 7.51 13.42 -61.27
C HIS A 306 8.14 14.27 -60.18
N LEU A 307 9.24 13.83 -59.62
CA LEU A 307 9.91 14.55 -58.52
C LEU A 307 10.39 15.94 -58.92
N SER A 308 10.71 16.16 -60.24
CA SER A 308 11.08 17.48 -60.79
C SER A 308 9.97 18.50 -60.67
N ASP A 309 8.73 18.05 -60.65
CA ASP A 309 7.54 18.91 -60.70
C ASP A 309 6.89 19.08 -59.35
N LEU A 310 7.37 18.37 -58.31
CA LEU A 310 6.77 18.33 -56.99
C LEU A 310 6.61 19.73 -56.37
N LEU A 311 7.57 20.62 -56.56
CA LEU A 311 7.54 21.97 -56.03
C LEU A 311 6.82 23.00 -56.91
N GLN A 312 6.26 22.58 -58.06
CA GLN A 312 5.51 23.45 -58.95
C GLN A 312 4.11 23.77 -58.41
N HIS A 313 3.54 24.87 -58.89
CA HIS A 313 2.20 25.30 -58.50
C HIS A 313 1.10 24.26 -58.84
N GLY A 314 1.31 23.51 -59.95
CA GLY A 314 0.40 22.47 -60.39
C GLY A 314 0.32 21.23 -59.54
N SER A 315 1.30 21.03 -58.64
CA SER A 315 1.35 19.87 -57.74
C SER A 315 0.60 20.10 -56.39
N ARG A 316 -0.05 21.24 -56.24
CA ARG A 316 -0.82 21.55 -54.99
C ARG A 316 -2.03 20.63 -54.89
N GLN A 317 -2.15 19.99 -53.71
CA GLN A 317 -3.27 19.12 -53.42
C GLN A 317 -3.89 19.54 -52.06
N MET A 318 -5.22 19.60 -52.06
CA MET A 318 -6.00 19.81 -50.83
C MET A 318 -7.17 18.83 -50.87
N ASN A 319 -7.26 18.01 -49.82
CA ASN A 319 -8.35 17.04 -49.64
C ASN A 319 -9.03 17.27 -48.29
N LEU A 320 -10.34 17.26 -48.28
CA LEU A 320 -11.17 17.23 -47.07
C LEU A 320 -12.17 16.10 -47.21
N VAL A 321 -12.02 15.06 -46.38
CA VAL A 321 -12.75 13.80 -46.54
C VAL A 321 -13.49 13.51 -45.21
N PRO A 322 -14.77 13.83 -45.12
CA PRO A 322 -15.63 13.30 -44.06
C PRO A 322 -15.86 11.81 -44.28
N GLY A 323 -15.68 11.02 -43.22
CA GLY A 323 -15.88 9.57 -43.22
C GLY A 323 -16.97 9.16 -42.24
N LEU A 324 -17.87 8.28 -42.65
CA LEU A 324 -18.83 7.60 -41.79
C LEU A 324 -18.60 6.10 -41.86
N THR A 325 -18.32 5.46 -40.74
CA THR A 325 -18.07 4.01 -40.69
C THR A 325 -19.04 3.35 -39.71
N LEU A 326 -19.82 2.38 -40.20
CA LEU A 326 -20.69 1.53 -39.38
C LEU A 326 -20.26 0.07 -39.50
N PRO A 327 -19.87 -0.62 -38.43
CA PRO A 327 -19.56 -2.05 -38.49
C PRO A 327 -20.86 -2.85 -38.62
N ILE A 328 -21.05 -3.49 -39.77
CA ILE A 328 -22.24 -4.35 -40.08
C ILE A 328 -21.96 -5.79 -39.70
N PHE A 329 -20.75 -6.28 -39.95
CA PHE A 329 -20.30 -7.64 -39.61
C PHE A 329 -18.84 -7.61 -39.22
N ASP A 330 -18.55 -8.12 -38.03
CA ASP A 330 -17.21 -8.09 -37.42
C ASP A 330 -16.78 -9.45 -36.83
N GLY A 331 -17.47 -10.52 -37.18
CA GLY A 331 -17.22 -11.87 -36.64
C GLY A 331 -17.52 -12.03 -35.16
N GLY A 332 -18.31 -11.13 -34.57
CA GLY A 332 -18.67 -11.16 -33.15
C GLY A 332 -17.70 -10.43 -32.19
N ARG A 333 -16.71 -9.74 -32.74
CA ARG A 333 -15.67 -9.02 -31.97
C ARG A 333 -16.27 -7.97 -31.03
N LEU A 334 -17.21 -7.15 -31.45
CA LEU A 334 -17.86 -6.12 -30.62
C LEU A 334 -18.67 -6.75 -29.49
N ASN A 335 -19.40 -7.83 -29.76
CA ASN A 335 -20.11 -8.58 -28.74
C ASN A 335 -19.17 -9.17 -27.69
N ALA A 336 -18.08 -9.81 -28.13
CA ALA A 336 -17.07 -10.37 -27.23
C ALA A 336 -16.43 -9.29 -26.36
N ASN A 337 -16.10 -8.12 -26.94
CA ASN A 337 -15.56 -6.98 -26.18
C ASN A 337 -16.56 -6.45 -25.14
N LEU A 338 -17.84 -6.32 -25.51
CA LEU A 338 -18.88 -5.89 -24.55
C LEU A 338 -19.09 -6.93 -23.44
N GLN A 339 -19.12 -8.23 -23.76
CA GLN A 339 -19.20 -9.30 -22.76
C GLN A 339 -18.03 -9.27 -21.81
N ARG A 340 -16.81 -9.11 -22.33
CA ARG A 340 -15.60 -8.94 -21.51
C ARG A 340 -15.68 -7.72 -20.59
N ALA A 341 -16.10 -6.56 -21.11
CA ALA A 341 -16.27 -5.34 -20.30
C ALA A 341 -17.30 -5.53 -19.18
N ARG A 342 -18.42 -6.22 -19.46
CA ARG A 342 -19.43 -6.56 -18.45
C ARG A 342 -18.90 -7.51 -17.39
N ALA A 343 -18.13 -8.53 -17.77
CA ALA A 343 -17.53 -9.47 -16.86
C ALA A 343 -16.54 -8.76 -15.92
N VAL A 344 -15.67 -7.90 -16.46
CA VAL A 344 -14.75 -7.07 -15.66
C VAL A 344 -15.49 -6.16 -14.69
N ASN A 345 -16.62 -5.56 -15.13
CA ASN A 345 -17.43 -4.73 -14.22
C ASN A 345 -18.07 -5.56 -13.10
N SER A 346 -18.57 -6.76 -13.39
CA SER A 346 -19.12 -7.65 -12.36
C SER A 346 -18.05 -8.09 -11.38
N ASP A 347 -16.86 -8.44 -11.86
CA ASP A 347 -15.70 -8.80 -11.05
C ASP A 347 -15.30 -7.65 -10.11
N SER A 348 -15.12 -6.44 -10.64
CA SER A 348 -14.79 -5.25 -9.83
C SER A 348 -15.85 -4.94 -8.75
N ILE A 349 -17.14 -5.21 -9.02
CA ILE A 349 -18.21 -5.04 -8.02
C ILE A 349 -18.08 -6.06 -6.90
N GLU A 350 -17.77 -7.32 -7.21
CA GLU A 350 -17.63 -8.36 -6.19
C GLU A 350 -16.34 -8.18 -5.39
N GLU A 351 -15.24 -7.77 -6.02
CA GLU A 351 -14.02 -7.37 -5.31
C GLU A 351 -14.26 -6.21 -4.33
N TYR A 352 -15.01 -5.19 -4.74
CA TYR A 352 -15.43 -4.11 -3.84
C TYR A 352 -16.29 -4.63 -2.68
N ASN A 353 -17.26 -5.50 -2.96
CA ASN A 353 -18.12 -6.10 -1.94
C ASN A 353 -17.28 -6.90 -0.92
N GLN A 354 -16.31 -7.69 -1.40
CA GLN A 354 -15.41 -8.45 -0.53
C GLN A 354 -14.54 -7.52 0.33
N ALA A 355 -13.97 -6.47 -0.26
CA ALA A 355 -13.16 -5.49 0.47
C ALA A 355 -13.96 -4.80 1.59
N VAL A 356 -15.24 -4.50 1.38
CA VAL A 356 -16.13 -3.94 2.42
C VAL A 356 -16.30 -4.93 3.57
N LEU A 357 -16.54 -6.21 3.29
CA LEU A 357 -16.69 -7.24 4.32
C LEU A 357 -15.39 -7.45 5.10
N ASP A 358 -14.26 -7.45 4.43
CA ASP A 358 -12.95 -7.57 5.05
C ASP A 358 -12.64 -6.36 5.94
N ALA A 359 -12.97 -5.15 5.51
CA ALA A 359 -12.81 -3.93 6.30
C ALA A 359 -13.56 -3.99 7.63
N VAL A 360 -14.82 -4.47 7.60
CA VAL A 360 -15.61 -4.62 8.83
C VAL A 360 -15.06 -5.70 9.72
N ARG A 361 -14.64 -6.84 9.15
CA ARG A 361 -13.99 -7.93 9.89
C ARG A 361 -12.73 -7.43 10.61
N GLU A 362 -11.90 -6.64 9.95
CA GLU A 362 -10.66 -6.08 10.53
C GLU A 362 -10.95 -5.18 11.74
N VAL A 363 -11.92 -4.27 11.60
CA VAL A 363 -12.34 -3.41 12.73
C VAL A 363 -12.89 -4.26 13.87
N ALA A 364 -13.73 -5.26 13.58
CA ALA A 364 -14.31 -6.16 14.59
C ALA A 364 -13.21 -6.94 15.33
N MET A 365 -12.28 -7.53 14.60
CA MET A 365 -11.17 -8.31 15.19
C MET A 365 -10.29 -7.44 16.09
N ALA A 366 -9.91 -6.25 15.64
CA ALA A 366 -9.12 -5.32 16.45
C ALA A 366 -9.87 -4.89 17.72
N GLY A 367 -11.18 -4.66 17.62
CA GLY A 367 -12.06 -4.32 18.74
C GLY A 367 -12.12 -5.44 19.79
N VAL A 368 -12.37 -6.68 19.37
CA VAL A 368 -12.41 -7.86 20.27
C VAL A 368 -11.07 -8.04 20.98
N GLN A 369 -9.96 -7.92 20.26
CA GLN A 369 -8.63 -8.08 20.84
C GLN A 369 -8.30 -6.99 21.87
N LEU A 370 -8.63 -5.74 21.56
CA LEU A 370 -8.45 -4.63 22.51
C LEU A 370 -9.31 -4.80 23.76
N GLN A 371 -10.55 -5.26 23.62
CA GLN A 371 -11.43 -5.54 24.75
C GLN A 371 -10.87 -6.65 25.63
N ALA A 372 -10.35 -7.73 25.06
CA ALA A 372 -9.73 -8.81 25.80
C ALA A 372 -8.50 -8.35 26.59
N LEU A 373 -7.63 -7.56 25.95
CA LEU A 373 -6.44 -7.00 26.58
C LEU A 373 -6.78 -6.01 27.71
N ALA A 374 -7.83 -5.19 27.52
CA ALA A 374 -8.32 -4.28 28.56
C ALA A 374 -8.87 -5.02 29.80
N GLN A 375 -9.36 -6.27 29.64
CA GLN A 375 -9.76 -7.12 30.76
C GLN A 375 -8.57 -7.84 31.41
N GLN A 376 -7.54 -8.20 30.65
CA GLN A 376 -6.33 -8.87 31.17
C GLN A 376 -5.43 -7.94 31.98
N GLU A 377 -5.28 -6.68 31.57
CA GLU A 377 -4.39 -5.70 32.21
C GLU A 377 -4.64 -5.55 33.74
N PRO A 378 -5.87 -5.27 34.25
CA PRO A 378 -6.11 -5.13 35.68
C PRO A 378 -5.84 -6.43 36.44
N MET A 379 -6.05 -7.61 35.85
CA MET A 379 -5.73 -8.89 36.47
C MET A 379 -4.21 -9.06 36.63
N GLN A 380 -3.44 -8.66 35.59
CA GLN A 380 -1.99 -8.73 35.65
C GLN A 380 -1.40 -7.72 36.61
N VAL A 381 -1.96 -6.51 36.71
CA VAL A 381 -1.57 -5.50 37.69
C VAL A 381 -1.84 -6.02 39.10
N ALA A 382 -3.00 -6.64 39.36
CA ALA A 382 -3.30 -7.23 40.66
C ALA A 382 -2.31 -8.38 41.01
N LYS A 383 -2.00 -9.24 40.05
CA LYS A 383 -1.04 -10.34 40.21
C LYS A 383 0.38 -9.81 40.48
N LEU A 384 0.81 -8.75 39.81
CA LEU A 384 2.08 -8.08 40.05
C LEU A 384 2.12 -7.54 41.51
N HIS A 385 1.06 -6.86 41.93
CA HIS A 385 0.98 -6.34 43.31
C HIS A 385 1.13 -7.43 44.37
N GLU A 386 0.50 -8.60 44.19
CA GLU A 386 0.62 -9.73 45.17
C GLU A 386 2.06 -10.25 45.26
N VAL A 387 2.78 -10.36 44.14
CA VAL A 387 4.19 -10.81 44.19
C VAL A 387 5.12 -9.72 44.75
N GLU A 388 4.81 -8.44 44.55
CA GLU A 388 5.52 -7.31 45.18
C GLU A 388 5.39 -7.34 46.70
N VAL A 389 4.19 -7.61 47.23
CA VAL A 389 3.97 -7.74 48.71
C VAL A 389 4.85 -8.84 49.28
N VAL A 390 5.00 -10.00 48.56
CA VAL A 390 5.89 -11.08 49.00
C VAL A 390 7.36 -10.64 48.98
N ALA A 391 7.79 -9.93 47.91
CA ALA A 391 9.15 -9.43 47.79
C ALA A 391 9.50 -8.39 48.89
N ASP A 392 8.58 -7.48 49.20
CA ASP A 392 8.73 -6.48 50.25
C ASP A 392 8.83 -7.14 51.63
N SER A 393 8.02 -8.17 51.88
CA SER A 393 8.12 -8.97 53.10
C SER A 393 9.49 -9.64 53.24
N ALA A 394 10.00 -10.24 52.14
CA ALA A 394 11.33 -10.85 52.12
C ALA A 394 12.46 -9.83 52.37
N ALA A 395 12.36 -8.64 51.79
CA ALA A 395 13.29 -7.55 52.00
C ALA A 395 13.28 -7.07 53.48
N ALA A 396 12.10 -7.00 54.12
CA ALA A 396 11.96 -6.67 55.53
C ALA A 396 12.57 -7.74 56.46
N HIS A 397 12.41 -9.04 56.10
CA HIS A 397 13.04 -10.15 56.85
C HIS A 397 14.57 -10.13 56.73
N TYR A 398 15.09 -9.83 55.52
CA TYR A 398 16.53 -9.66 55.29
C TYR A 398 17.10 -8.54 56.18
N LYS A 399 16.47 -7.36 56.22
CA LYS A 399 16.88 -6.24 57.09
C LYS A 399 16.92 -6.60 58.56
N ARG A 400 16.12 -7.58 59.01
CA ARG A 400 16.07 -8.08 60.38
C ARG A 400 17.02 -9.25 60.65
N GLY A 401 17.80 -9.69 59.61
CA GLY A 401 18.71 -10.84 59.71
C GLY A 401 18.03 -12.22 59.72
N LEU A 402 16.74 -12.29 59.30
CA LEU A 402 15.94 -13.50 59.31
C LEU A 402 16.03 -14.27 57.96
N LEU A 403 16.53 -13.63 56.94
CA LEU A 403 16.75 -14.20 55.59
C LEU A 403 18.19 -13.90 55.12
N SER A 404 18.77 -14.78 54.34
CA SER A 404 20.01 -14.47 53.65
C SER A 404 19.81 -13.43 52.56
N ARG A 405 20.89 -12.74 52.10
CA ARG A 405 20.83 -11.80 50.99
C ARG A 405 20.40 -12.48 49.71
N ALA A 406 20.90 -13.67 49.43
CA ALA A 406 20.57 -14.44 48.26
C ALA A 406 19.09 -14.85 48.24
N ASP A 407 18.57 -15.41 49.35
CA ASP A 407 17.18 -15.82 49.43
C ASP A 407 16.22 -14.61 49.32
N ALA A 408 16.57 -13.47 49.90
CA ALA A 408 15.78 -12.25 49.75
C ALA A 408 15.81 -11.68 48.31
N ALA A 409 16.93 -11.82 47.59
CA ALA A 409 17.07 -11.36 46.23
C ALA A 409 16.29 -12.24 45.24
N THR A 410 16.28 -13.58 45.41
CA THR A 410 15.55 -14.48 44.52
C THR A 410 14.03 -14.29 44.55
N VAL A 411 13.47 -13.76 45.63
CA VAL A 411 12.03 -13.42 45.70
C VAL A 411 11.65 -12.27 44.76
N ARG A 412 12.62 -11.49 44.26
CA ARG A 412 12.38 -10.47 43.24
C ARG A 412 12.17 -11.07 41.82
N LEU A 413 12.67 -12.30 41.53
CA LEU A 413 12.53 -12.94 40.20
C LEU A 413 11.06 -13.13 39.75
N PRO A 414 10.12 -13.61 40.61
CA PRO A 414 8.70 -13.60 40.29
C PRO A 414 8.15 -12.21 39.92
N VAL A 415 8.60 -11.16 40.60
CA VAL A 415 8.18 -9.78 40.29
C VAL A 415 8.62 -9.38 38.89
N ILE A 416 9.88 -9.60 38.52
CA ILE A 416 10.43 -9.35 37.20
C ILE A 416 9.63 -10.15 36.14
N THR A 417 9.25 -11.39 36.44
CA THR A 417 8.41 -12.18 35.54
C THR A 417 7.05 -11.53 35.31
N GLN A 418 6.39 -11.02 36.36
CA GLN A 418 5.10 -10.36 36.22
C GLN A 418 5.20 -8.99 35.54
N GLU A 419 6.29 -8.25 35.78
CA GLU A 419 6.60 -7.00 35.05
C GLU A 419 6.77 -7.27 33.53
N ALA A 420 7.49 -8.33 33.14
CA ALA A 420 7.66 -8.74 31.73
C ALA A 420 6.33 -9.17 31.07
N GLU A 421 5.44 -9.84 31.86
CA GLU A 421 4.10 -10.18 31.40
C GLU A 421 3.22 -8.93 31.17
N LEU A 422 3.26 -7.97 32.10
CA LEU A 422 2.54 -6.69 31.97
C LEU A 422 3.05 -5.88 30.78
N LEU A 423 4.37 -5.83 30.58
CA LEU A 423 5.01 -5.22 29.43
C LEU A 423 4.53 -5.84 28.09
N THR A 424 4.39 -7.16 28.08
CA THR A 424 3.87 -7.89 26.89
C THR A 424 2.40 -7.51 26.60
N ILE A 425 1.57 -7.37 27.64
CA ILE A 425 0.18 -6.90 27.50
C ILE A 425 0.15 -5.49 26.91
N HIS A 426 0.96 -4.56 27.44
CA HIS A 426 1.05 -3.19 26.93
C HIS A 426 1.53 -3.14 25.46
N GLY A 427 2.55 -3.93 25.10
CA GLY A 427 3.03 -4.05 23.70
C GLY A 427 1.93 -4.56 22.77
N ASN A 428 1.18 -5.57 23.20
CA ASN A 428 0.04 -6.10 22.45
C ASN A 428 -1.11 -5.08 22.34
N GLN A 429 -1.41 -4.32 23.37
CA GLN A 429 -2.40 -3.24 23.31
C GLN A 429 -2.04 -2.20 22.25
N ILE A 430 -0.79 -1.74 22.23
CA ILE A 430 -0.32 -0.78 21.22
C ILE A 430 -0.42 -1.38 19.81
N ALA A 431 0.01 -2.64 19.64
CA ALA A 431 -0.09 -3.32 18.36
C ALA A 431 -1.54 -3.40 17.84
N GLN A 432 -2.50 -3.73 18.71
CA GLN A 432 -3.91 -3.77 18.34
C GLN A 432 -4.51 -2.36 18.14
N GLN A 433 -4.06 -1.36 18.87
CA GLN A 433 -4.45 0.04 18.63
C GLN A 433 -4.01 0.51 17.23
N ILE A 434 -2.78 0.20 16.84
CA ILE A 434 -2.27 0.54 15.50
C ILE A 434 -3.06 -0.21 14.42
N ARG A 435 -3.39 -1.49 14.64
CA ARG A 435 -4.26 -2.26 13.72
C ARG A 435 -5.66 -1.63 13.61
N LEU A 436 -6.25 -1.20 14.71
CA LEU A 436 -7.54 -0.50 14.69
C LEU A 436 -7.45 0.82 13.92
N ILE A 437 -6.38 1.60 14.13
CA ILE A 437 -6.12 2.84 13.38
C ILE A 437 -6.02 2.55 11.88
N GLN A 438 -5.30 1.50 11.48
CA GLN A 438 -5.20 1.05 10.10
C GLN A 438 -6.57 0.66 9.54
N ALA A 439 -7.32 -0.17 10.25
CA ALA A 439 -8.65 -0.62 9.87
C ALA A 439 -9.67 0.53 9.75
N LEU A 440 -9.45 1.62 10.49
CA LEU A 440 -10.23 2.87 10.39
C LEU A 440 -9.72 3.84 9.32
N GLY A 441 -8.67 3.48 8.56
CA GLY A 441 -8.13 4.27 7.46
C GLY A 441 -7.11 5.34 7.87
N GLY A 442 -6.56 5.31 9.10
CA GLY A 442 -5.40 6.10 9.51
C GLY A 442 -5.54 7.63 9.37
N GLY A 443 -6.76 8.15 9.33
CA GLY A 443 -7.01 9.58 9.14
C GLY A 443 -7.02 10.04 7.69
N PHE A 444 -7.11 9.11 6.74
CA PHE A 444 -7.30 9.46 5.34
C PHE A 444 -8.64 10.21 5.15
N VAL A 445 -8.58 11.29 4.39
CA VAL A 445 -9.76 12.03 3.94
C VAL A 445 -9.71 12.05 2.43
N SER A 446 -10.71 11.46 1.77
CA SER A 446 -10.81 11.57 0.31
C SER A 446 -10.90 13.06 -0.04
N SER A 447 -9.99 13.55 -0.85
CA SER A 447 -10.15 14.87 -1.47
C SER A 447 -11.43 14.78 -2.31
N GLY A 448 -12.52 15.31 -1.78
CA GLY A 448 -13.81 15.33 -2.46
C GLY A 448 -13.64 15.89 -3.88
N THR A 449 -14.26 15.20 -4.82
CA THR A 449 -14.43 15.60 -6.22
C THR A 449 -15.17 16.92 -6.33
#